data_b430c3d3f2bd35a82109a48006a36af5
#
_entry.id   b430c3d3f2bd35a82109a48006a36af5
#
_cell.length_a   1.000
_cell.length_b   1.000
_cell.length_c   1.000
_cell.angle_alpha   90.00
_cell.angle_beta   90.00
_cell.angle_gamma   90.00
#
_symmetry.space_group_name_H-M   'P 1'
#
loop_
_entity.id
_entity.type
_entity.pdbx_description
1 polymer ?
#
loop_
_entity_poly.entity_id
_entity_poly.type
_entity_poly.pdbx_seq_one_letter_code
_entity_poly.pdbx_strand_id
1 'polypeptide(L)'
;MKKHFNISEKLFLIFIGCLFLIKHLSGQSVHVAGIFPTIDHSGKINNKWNYSFYYFGAFPLTEIKASKLSLQDKFLLFYSEQALTFSLSSRLSFTGSYVYQRENVLQNTYVNENRIHLQATFKHELKSINFKHRLRMDNRFIENRITGKSTYTHRLRYLFGIDLPIKSKKNNLYFVGYEEAFFNTFSKASVFYGENWAYAALGISINAKNKMEAGPLFITWNIGGSNWFHQYYLQASWISQLDFSSPNRKN
;
A
#
# COMPACT_ATOMS: atom_id res chain seq x y z
N MET A 1 9.65 -2.32 -40.74
CA MET A 1 10.41 -1.87 -39.53
C MET A 1 9.87 -2.59 -38.31
N LYS A 2 10.58 -3.58 -37.75
CA LYS A 2 10.20 -4.21 -36.47
C LYS A 2 10.67 -3.28 -35.34
N LYS A 3 9.75 -2.59 -34.65
CA LYS A 3 10.08 -1.89 -33.42
C LYS A 3 10.54 -2.92 -32.37
N HIS A 4 11.82 -2.96 -32.07
CA HIS A 4 12.33 -3.69 -30.92
C HIS A 4 11.96 -2.90 -29.66
N PHE A 5 10.93 -3.36 -28.95
CA PHE A 5 10.62 -2.85 -27.61
C PHE A 5 11.82 -3.06 -26.69
N ASN A 6 12.20 -2.00 -26.00
CA ASN A 6 13.23 -2.06 -24.99
C ASN A 6 12.75 -2.95 -23.83
N ILE A 7 13.66 -3.57 -23.08
CA ILE A 7 13.29 -4.49 -21.97
C ILE A 7 12.34 -3.83 -20.97
N SER A 8 12.51 -2.52 -20.69
CA SER A 8 11.62 -1.74 -19.84
C SER A 8 10.19 -1.64 -20.38
N GLU A 9 10.02 -1.48 -21.69
CA GLU A 9 8.70 -1.44 -22.35
C GLU A 9 8.01 -2.79 -22.30
N LYS A 10 8.76 -3.88 -22.46
CA LYS A 10 8.23 -5.25 -22.35
C LYS A 10 7.77 -5.57 -20.92
N LEU A 11 8.57 -5.20 -19.91
CA LEU A 11 8.22 -5.39 -18.50
C LEU A 11 7.01 -4.53 -18.09
N PHE A 12 6.91 -3.31 -18.59
CA PHE A 12 5.75 -2.44 -18.41
C PHE A 12 4.48 -3.03 -19.02
N LEU A 13 4.54 -3.58 -20.23
CA LEU A 13 3.42 -4.25 -20.87
C LEU A 13 3.02 -5.54 -20.14
N ILE A 14 3.99 -6.31 -19.63
CA ILE A 14 3.72 -7.51 -18.82
C ILE A 14 3.04 -7.12 -17.51
N PHE A 15 3.51 -6.06 -16.82
CA PHE A 15 2.93 -5.58 -15.57
C PHE A 15 1.49 -5.07 -15.79
N ILE A 16 1.25 -4.28 -16.85
CA ILE A 16 -0.10 -3.88 -17.26
C ILE A 16 -0.95 -5.11 -17.59
N GLY A 17 -0.39 -6.08 -18.32
CA GLY A 17 -1.09 -7.33 -18.63
C GLY A 17 -1.49 -8.11 -17.38
N CYS A 18 -0.63 -8.17 -16.36
CA CYS A 18 -0.94 -8.79 -15.06
C CYS A 18 -2.05 -8.05 -14.31
N LEU A 19 -2.09 -6.71 -14.35
CA LEU A 19 -3.18 -5.91 -13.77
C LEU A 19 -4.53 -6.20 -14.44
N PHE A 20 -4.55 -6.53 -15.74
CA PHE A 20 -5.77 -6.89 -16.48
C PHE A 20 -6.15 -8.38 -16.35
N LEU A 21 -5.25 -9.25 -15.88
CA LEU A 21 -5.52 -10.68 -15.66
C LEU A 21 -6.29 -10.98 -14.38
N ILE A 22 -6.58 -9.97 -13.55
CA ILE A 22 -7.52 -10.10 -12.43
C ILE A 22 -8.94 -10.27 -13.03
N LYS A 23 -9.14 -11.42 -13.67
CA LYS A 23 -10.43 -11.79 -14.25
C LYS A 23 -11.44 -12.06 -13.15
N HIS A 24 -12.62 -11.50 -13.38
CA HIS A 24 -13.91 -11.77 -12.76
C HIS A 24 -13.99 -13.13 -12.09
N LEU A 25 -13.80 -13.17 -10.77
CA LEU A 25 -14.30 -14.24 -9.96
C LEU A 25 -15.82 -14.09 -9.96
N SER A 26 -16.52 -15.07 -10.49
CA SER A 26 -17.97 -15.14 -10.58
C SER A 26 -18.57 -15.22 -9.17
N GLY A 27 -19.00 -14.11 -8.63
CA GLY A 27 -19.66 -13.93 -7.36
C GLY A 27 -20.36 -12.57 -7.33
N GLN A 28 -21.21 -12.31 -6.34
CA GLN A 28 -21.73 -10.96 -6.13
C GLN A 28 -20.57 -10.04 -5.75
N SER A 29 -20.27 -9.07 -6.61
CA SER A 29 -19.21 -8.10 -6.37
C SER A 29 -19.80 -6.71 -6.13
N VAL A 30 -19.22 -6.02 -5.16
CA VAL A 30 -19.53 -4.61 -4.86
C VAL A 30 -18.37 -3.76 -5.37
N HIS A 31 -18.68 -2.69 -6.07
CA HIS A 31 -17.68 -1.82 -6.69
C HIS A 31 -17.74 -0.40 -6.11
N VAL A 32 -16.58 0.15 -5.78
CA VAL A 32 -16.40 1.52 -5.28
C VAL A 32 -15.35 2.23 -6.09
N ALA A 33 -15.57 3.50 -6.40
CA ALA A 33 -14.53 4.37 -6.94
C ALA A 33 -14.36 5.60 -6.04
N GLY A 34 -13.11 6.11 -5.94
CA GLY A 34 -12.81 7.22 -5.06
C GLY A 34 -11.39 7.76 -5.18
N ILE A 35 -10.98 8.53 -4.17
CA ILE A 35 -9.62 9.07 -4.01
C ILE A 35 -8.95 8.49 -2.78
N PHE A 36 -7.63 8.35 -2.84
CA PHE A 36 -6.80 7.72 -1.82
C PHE A 36 -5.53 8.57 -1.57
N PRO A 37 -5.67 9.72 -0.88
CA PRO A 37 -4.52 10.53 -0.53
C PRO A 37 -3.63 9.81 0.47
N THR A 38 -2.29 9.90 0.27
CA THR A 38 -1.30 9.32 1.16
C THR A 38 -0.19 10.31 1.49
N ILE A 39 0.35 10.21 2.69
CA ILE A 39 1.54 10.91 3.14
C ILE A 39 2.52 9.85 3.66
N ASP A 40 3.69 9.78 3.06
CA ASP A 40 4.80 8.93 3.50
C ASP A 40 5.96 9.85 3.91
N HIS A 41 6.22 9.92 5.21
CA HIS A 41 7.32 10.66 5.76
C HIS A 41 8.32 9.71 6.40
N SER A 42 9.60 9.84 6.03
CA SER A 42 10.67 9.03 6.61
C SER A 42 11.88 9.88 6.96
N GLY A 43 12.72 9.36 7.85
CA GLY A 43 13.95 10.03 8.21
C GLY A 43 15.01 9.08 8.73
N LYS A 44 16.27 9.44 8.48
CA LYS A 44 17.40 8.76 9.08
C LYS A 44 17.65 9.28 10.49
N ILE A 45 17.76 8.36 11.46
CA ILE A 45 18.23 8.63 12.82
C ILE A 45 19.76 8.52 12.86
N ASN A 46 20.28 7.47 12.22
CA ASN A 46 21.70 7.22 12.03
C ASN A 46 21.92 6.27 10.83
N ASN A 47 23.15 5.75 10.66
CA ASN A 47 23.50 4.89 9.52
C ASN A 47 22.73 3.57 9.46
N LYS A 48 22.13 3.10 10.57
CA LYS A 48 21.39 1.82 10.64
C LYS A 48 19.91 2.00 10.94
N TRP A 49 19.52 3.10 11.57
CA TRP A 49 18.16 3.30 12.05
C TRP A 49 17.47 4.42 11.30
N ASN A 50 16.24 4.12 10.86
CA ASN A 50 15.35 5.06 10.21
C ASN A 50 13.98 4.99 10.90
N TYR A 51 13.27 6.12 10.95
CA TYR A 51 11.86 6.15 11.32
C TYR A 51 11.00 6.43 10.11
N SER A 52 9.72 6.08 10.16
CA SER A 52 8.74 6.51 9.18
C SER A 52 7.36 6.67 9.78
N PHE A 53 6.59 7.58 9.17
CA PHE A 53 5.17 7.81 9.39
C PHE A 53 4.45 7.66 8.07
N TYR A 54 3.41 6.83 8.03
CA TYR A 54 2.61 6.63 6.84
C TYR A 54 1.14 6.82 7.17
N TYR A 55 0.48 7.73 6.45
CA TYR A 55 -0.92 8.05 6.63
C TYR A 55 -1.65 7.92 5.31
N PHE A 56 -2.88 7.44 5.36
CA PHE A 56 -3.79 7.53 4.22
C PHE A 56 -5.25 7.59 4.65
N GLY A 57 -6.08 8.07 3.71
CA GLY A 57 -7.53 8.02 3.82
C GLY A 57 -8.15 7.47 2.54
N ALA A 58 -9.28 6.77 2.67
CA ALA A 58 -10.08 6.32 1.53
C ALA A 58 -11.39 7.10 1.50
N PHE A 59 -11.61 7.83 0.40
CA PHE A 59 -12.77 8.69 0.20
C PHE A 59 -13.54 8.21 -1.03
N PRO A 60 -14.63 7.44 -0.86
CA PRO A 60 -15.47 7.03 -1.95
C PRO A 60 -16.20 8.23 -2.57
N LEU A 61 -16.24 8.28 -3.90
CA LEU A 61 -16.96 9.29 -4.68
C LEU A 61 -18.25 8.73 -5.30
N THR A 62 -18.38 7.40 -5.35
CA THR A 62 -19.56 6.72 -5.89
C THR A 62 -20.39 6.14 -4.74
N GLU A 63 -21.72 6.26 -4.85
CA GLU A 63 -22.62 5.51 -3.98
C GLU A 63 -22.59 4.04 -4.35
N ILE A 64 -22.45 3.19 -3.34
CA ILE A 64 -22.49 1.75 -3.54
C ILE A 64 -23.89 1.28 -3.21
N LYS A 65 -24.63 0.93 -4.24
CA LYS A 65 -25.91 0.24 -4.10
C LYS A 65 -25.70 -1.25 -4.34
N ALA A 66 -25.21 -1.97 -3.33
CA ALA A 66 -25.37 -3.42 -3.30
C ALA A 66 -26.63 -3.73 -2.48
N SER A 67 -27.41 -4.73 -2.87
CA SER A 67 -28.79 -5.01 -2.42
C SER A 67 -29.06 -5.03 -0.90
N LYS A 68 -28.03 -4.91 -0.05
CA LYS A 68 -28.12 -4.81 1.42
C LYS A 68 -27.04 -3.92 2.06
N LEU A 69 -26.08 -3.36 1.31
CA LEU A 69 -25.05 -2.47 1.82
C LEU A 69 -25.18 -1.10 1.14
N SER A 70 -25.70 -0.14 1.86
CA SER A 70 -25.60 1.27 1.50
C SER A 70 -24.36 1.82 2.24
N LEU A 71 -23.25 2.06 1.54
CA LEU A 71 -22.14 2.80 2.10
C LEU A 71 -22.45 4.29 1.96
N GLN A 72 -22.92 4.89 3.05
CA GLN A 72 -23.20 6.33 3.14
C GLN A 72 -21.97 7.12 3.61
N ASP A 73 -20.85 6.46 3.93
CA ASP A 73 -19.71 7.13 4.51
C ASP A 73 -18.83 7.75 3.42
N LYS A 74 -18.67 9.08 3.51
CA LYS A 74 -17.76 9.83 2.63
C LYS A 74 -16.29 9.68 3.01
N PHE A 75 -15.99 9.11 4.20
CA PHE A 75 -14.66 8.81 4.68
C PHE A 75 -14.62 7.37 5.20
N LEU A 76 -14.36 6.44 4.27
CA LEU A 76 -14.46 5.01 4.53
C LEU A 76 -13.35 4.50 5.44
N LEU A 77 -12.12 5.02 5.31
CA LEU A 77 -10.95 4.48 6.00
C LEU A 77 -9.95 5.57 6.33
N PHE A 78 -9.50 5.59 7.58
CA PHE A 78 -8.31 6.30 8.04
C PHE A 78 -7.26 5.32 8.53
N TYR A 79 -6.01 5.56 8.15
CA TYR A 79 -4.86 4.73 8.50
C TYR A 79 -3.68 5.58 8.94
N SER A 80 -3.04 5.18 10.03
CA SER A 80 -1.83 5.81 10.57
C SER A 80 -0.84 4.74 11.01
N GLU A 81 0.37 4.77 10.48
CA GLU A 81 1.46 3.85 10.82
C GLU A 81 2.67 4.64 11.30
N GLN A 82 3.26 4.22 12.41
CA GLN A 82 4.55 4.68 12.94
C GLN A 82 5.49 3.52 12.96
N ALA A 83 6.68 3.68 12.37
CA ALA A 83 7.61 2.58 12.19
C ALA A 83 9.05 2.96 12.53
N LEU A 84 9.79 1.96 13.01
CA LEU A 84 11.23 2.00 13.22
C LEU A 84 11.88 0.89 12.39
N THR A 85 12.83 1.27 11.54
CA THR A 85 13.50 0.37 10.61
C THR A 85 14.97 0.25 10.93
N PHE A 86 15.45 -0.99 11.09
CA PHE A 86 16.84 -1.33 11.20
C PHE A 86 17.36 -1.83 9.85
N SER A 87 18.38 -1.17 9.30
CA SER A 87 19.05 -1.56 8.05
C SER A 87 20.23 -2.48 8.37
N LEU A 88 20.08 -3.78 8.09
CA LEU A 88 21.14 -4.76 8.23
C LEU A 88 22.20 -4.57 7.15
N SER A 89 21.75 -4.26 5.93
CA SER A 89 22.60 -3.94 4.78
C SER A 89 21.90 -2.93 3.87
N SER A 90 22.53 -2.53 2.76
CA SER A 90 21.89 -1.71 1.73
C SER A 90 20.68 -2.41 1.05
N ARG A 91 20.60 -3.75 1.15
CA ARG A 91 19.56 -4.56 0.52
C ARG A 91 18.51 -5.11 1.48
N LEU A 92 18.87 -5.34 2.75
CA LEU A 92 18.02 -6.01 3.73
C LEU A 92 17.77 -5.14 4.95
N SER A 93 16.51 -4.94 5.30
CA SER A 93 16.08 -4.23 6.48
C SER A 93 14.92 -4.91 7.18
N PHE A 94 14.82 -4.67 8.50
CA PHE A 94 13.74 -5.13 9.36
C PHE A 94 13.02 -3.93 9.96
N THR A 95 11.68 -4.00 10.01
CA THR A 95 10.85 -2.91 10.52
C THR A 95 9.88 -3.44 11.56
N GLY A 96 9.79 -2.76 12.70
CA GLY A 96 8.71 -2.90 13.64
C GLY A 96 7.82 -1.67 13.55
N SER A 97 6.50 -1.83 13.60
CA SER A 97 5.60 -0.70 13.57
C SER A 97 4.31 -0.92 14.36
N TYR A 98 3.74 0.21 14.75
CA TYR A 98 2.40 0.32 15.29
C TYR A 98 1.48 0.98 14.25
N VAL A 99 0.26 0.46 14.13
CA VAL A 99 -0.78 0.99 13.23
C VAL A 99 -2.06 1.23 14.01
N TYR A 100 -2.66 2.37 13.77
CA TYR A 100 -4.05 2.63 14.07
C TYR A 100 -4.83 2.77 12.77
N GLN A 101 -5.93 2.02 12.64
CA GLN A 101 -6.86 2.09 11.51
C GLN A 101 -8.28 2.28 12.03
N ARG A 102 -9.06 3.09 11.34
CA ARG A 102 -10.48 3.26 11.62
C ARG A 102 -11.27 3.19 10.33
N GLU A 103 -12.25 2.29 10.30
CA GLU A 103 -13.23 2.17 9.22
C GLU A 103 -14.52 2.90 9.58
N ASN A 104 -15.25 3.38 8.57
CA ASN A 104 -16.47 4.18 8.73
C ASN A 104 -16.24 5.39 9.65
N VAL A 105 -15.24 6.20 9.29
CA VAL A 105 -14.56 7.18 10.17
C VAL A 105 -15.52 8.18 10.82
N LEU A 106 -16.55 8.62 10.09
CA LEU A 106 -17.50 9.64 10.55
C LEU A 106 -18.81 9.06 11.08
N GLN A 107 -18.95 7.73 11.12
CA GLN A 107 -20.19 7.08 11.57
C GLN A 107 -20.08 6.54 12.99
N ASN A 108 -21.23 6.37 13.66
CA ASN A 108 -21.31 5.69 14.95
C ASN A 108 -21.04 4.17 14.86
N THR A 109 -21.03 3.64 13.63
CA THR A 109 -20.80 2.21 13.30
C THR A 109 -19.35 1.94 12.89
N TYR A 110 -18.40 2.67 13.47
CA TYR A 110 -17.00 2.52 13.14
C TYR A 110 -16.38 1.21 13.67
N VAL A 111 -15.31 0.79 13.02
CA VAL A 111 -14.44 -0.29 13.48
C VAL A 111 -13.05 0.28 13.70
N ASN A 112 -12.51 0.11 14.90
CA ASN A 112 -11.14 0.46 15.22
C ASN A 112 -10.26 -0.77 15.12
N GLU A 113 -9.05 -0.58 14.60
CA GLU A 113 -8.03 -1.62 14.59
C GLU A 113 -6.71 -1.04 15.10
N ASN A 114 -6.15 -1.68 16.12
CA ASN A 114 -4.78 -1.49 16.55
C ASN A 114 -3.96 -2.67 16.04
N ARG A 115 -2.79 -2.38 15.47
CA ARG A 115 -1.96 -3.40 14.84
C ARG A 115 -0.50 -3.20 15.23
N ILE A 116 0.16 -4.31 15.55
CA ILE A 116 1.62 -4.37 15.64
C ILE A 116 2.08 -5.26 14.50
N HIS A 117 3.05 -4.81 13.71
CA HIS A 117 3.62 -5.68 12.70
C HIS A 117 5.15 -5.71 12.71
N LEU A 118 5.66 -6.85 12.27
CA LEU A 118 7.06 -7.06 11.94
C LEU A 118 7.19 -7.26 10.43
N GLN A 119 8.24 -6.70 9.87
CA GLN A 119 8.44 -6.70 8.43
C GLN A 119 9.91 -6.93 8.10
N ALA A 120 10.16 -7.75 7.07
CA ALA A 120 11.44 -7.86 6.38
C ALA A 120 11.29 -7.28 4.97
N THR A 121 12.23 -6.43 4.56
CA THR A 121 12.27 -5.85 3.22
C THR A 121 13.60 -6.17 2.56
N PHE A 122 13.54 -6.77 1.37
CA PHE A 122 14.69 -7.02 0.51
C PHE A 122 14.57 -6.18 -0.76
N LYS A 123 15.65 -5.46 -1.08
CA LYS A 123 15.76 -4.63 -2.30
C LYS A 123 16.93 -5.09 -3.15
N HIS A 124 16.72 -5.12 -4.46
CA HIS A 124 17.79 -5.36 -5.40
C HIS A 124 17.55 -4.56 -6.68
N GLU A 125 18.62 -4.34 -7.41
CA GLU A 125 18.60 -3.63 -8.68
C GLU A 125 19.01 -4.58 -9.80
N LEU A 126 18.31 -4.51 -10.93
CA LEU A 126 18.69 -5.16 -12.16
C LEU A 126 18.67 -4.11 -13.28
N LYS A 127 19.84 -3.79 -13.85
CA LYS A 127 20.04 -2.66 -14.78
C LYS A 127 19.65 -1.35 -14.09
N SER A 128 18.56 -0.71 -14.51
CA SER A 128 18.05 0.53 -13.92
C SER A 128 16.72 0.35 -13.20
N ILE A 129 16.29 -0.90 -12.98
CA ILE A 129 15.03 -1.22 -12.34
C ILE A 129 15.31 -1.61 -10.90
N ASN A 130 14.68 -0.91 -9.95
CA ASN A 130 14.72 -1.27 -8.55
C ASN A 130 13.55 -2.20 -8.22
N PHE A 131 13.86 -3.33 -7.61
CA PHE A 131 12.90 -4.30 -7.13
C PHE A 131 12.82 -4.28 -5.61
N LYS A 132 11.60 -4.42 -5.09
CA LYS A 132 11.33 -4.49 -3.66
C LYS A 132 10.48 -5.72 -3.35
N HIS A 133 10.94 -6.52 -2.39
CA HIS A 133 10.19 -7.61 -1.80
C HIS A 133 9.96 -7.27 -0.33
N ARG A 134 8.73 -7.41 0.15
CA ARG A 134 8.39 -7.14 1.54
C ARG A 134 7.52 -8.28 2.08
N LEU A 135 7.99 -8.91 3.12
CA LEU A 135 7.22 -9.87 3.91
C LEU A 135 6.83 -9.20 5.22
N ARG A 136 5.55 -9.20 5.56
CA ARG A 136 5.01 -8.55 6.74
C ARG A 136 4.06 -9.49 7.48
N MET A 137 4.17 -9.52 8.80
CA MET A 137 3.28 -10.26 9.69
C MET A 137 2.55 -9.25 10.58
N ASP A 138 1.24 -9.17 10.42
CA ASP A 138 0.36 -8.29 11.19
C ASP A 138 -0.26 -9.06 12.37
N ASN A 139 -0.19 -8.48 13.57
CA ASN A 139 -0.96 -8.86 14.74
C ASN A 139 -2.04 -7.80 14.94
N ARG A 140 -3.30 -8.16 14.76
CA ARG A 140 -4.42 -7.24 14.60
C ARG A 140 -5.38 -7.38 15.77
N PHE A 141 -5.68 -6.26 16.43
CA PHE A 141 -6.68 -6.14 17.50
C PHE A 141 -7.81 -5.28 16.96
N ILE A 142 -8.91 -5.90 16.61
CA ILE A 142 -10.05 -5.29 15.91
C ILE A 142 -11.19 -5.13 16.91
N GLU A 143 -11.64 -3.91 17.12
CA GLU A 143 -12.79 -3.57 17.96
C GLU A 143 -13.95 -3.13 17.08
N ASN A 144 -15.03 -3.89 17.09
CA ASN A 144 -16.25 -3.57 16.37
C ASN A 144 -17.24 -2.86 17.31
N ARG A 145 -17.48 -1.58 17.07
CA ARG A 145 -18.35 -0.73 17.90
C ARG A 145 -19.81 -1.19 17.87
N ILE A 146 -20.29 -1.75 16.77
CA ILE A 146 -21.68 -2.21 16.64
C ILE A 146 -21.95 -3.40 17.55
N THR A 147 -21.02 -4.36 17.56
CA THR A 147 -21.18 -5.62 18.29
C THR A 147 -20.56 -5.58 19.68
N GLY A 148 -19.74 -4.56 20.01
CA GLY A 148 -18.94 -4.47 21.23
C GLY A 148 -17.87 -5.57 21.35
N LYS A 149 -17.61 -6.33 20.28
CA LYS A 149 -16.66 -7.44 20.30
C LYS A 149 -15.29 -7.01 19.87
N SER A 150 -14.28 -7.49 20.59
CA SER A 150 -12.88 -7.41 20.19
C SER A 150 -12.43 -8.76 19.62
N THR A 151 -11.70 -8.70 18.50
CA THR A 151 -11.19 -9.89 17.81
C THR A 151 -9.68 -9.74 17.62
N TYR A 152 -8.95 -10.79 17.92
CA TYR A 152 -7.52 -10.89 17.64
C TYR A 152 -7.29 -11.82 16.43
N THR A 153 -6.51 -11.34 15.45
CA THR A 153 -6.20 -12.10 14.23
C THR A 153 -4.76 -11.87 13.80
N HIS A 154 -4.25 -12.80 13.01
CA HIS A 154 -2.95 -12.69 12.35
C HIS A 154 -3.12 -12.66 10.84
N ARG A 155 -2.24 -11.91 10.17
CA ARG A 155 -2.23 -11.81 8.73
C ARG A 155 -0.80 -11.73 8.21
N LEU A 156 -0.48 -12.59 7.25
CA LEU A 156 0.76 -12.53 6.50
C LEU A 156 0.52 -11.71 5.22
N ARG A 157 1.49 -10.87 4.86
CA ARG A 157 1.42 -10.05 3.64
C ARG A 157 2.71 -10.19 2.88
N TYR A 158 2.60 -10.30 1.56
CA TYR A 158 3.75 -10.26 0.67
C TYR A 158 3.54 -9.17 -0.38
N LEU A 159 4.53 -8.28 -0.51
CA LEU A 159 4.53 -7.24 -1.53
C LEU A 159 5.72 -7.46 -2.47
N PHE A 160 5.42 -7.40 -3.76
CA PHE A 160 6.38 -7.24 -4.83
C PHE A 160 6.22 -5.86 -5.45
N GLY A 161 7.29 -5.08 -5.52
CA GLY A 161 7.27 -3.72 -6.07
C GLY A 161 8.41 -3.48 -7.04
N ILE A 162 8.17 -2.55 -7.96
CA ILE A 162 9.15 -2.06 -8.94
C ILE A 162 9.19 -0.53 -8.91
N ASP A 163 10.36 0.02 -9.16
CA ASP A 163 10.60 1.44 -9.37
C ASP A 163 11.51 1.58 -10.59
N LEU A 164 11.06 2.30 -11.60
CA LEU A 164 11.69 2.42 -12.90
C LEU A 164 11.89 3.89 -13.26
N PRO A 165 13.12 4.40 -13.29
CA PRO A 165 13.38 5.77 -13.74
C PRO A 165 13.01 5.94 -15.22
N ILE A 166 12.31 7.04 -15.51
CA ILE A 166 11.92 7.42 -16.87
C ILE A 166 12.91 8.47 -17.35
N LYS A 167 13.51 8.24 -18.53
CA LYS A 167 14.40 9.22 -19.15
C LYS A 167 13.62 10.50 -19.47
N SER A 168 13.95 11.59 -18.81
CA SER A 168 13.38 12.92 -19.02
C SER A 168 14.50 13.95 -19.05
N LYS A 169 14.22 15.16 -19.53
CA LYS A 169 15.22 16.27 -19.57
C LYS A 169 15.82 16.57 -18.18
N LYS A 170 15.04 16.40 -17.11
CA LYS A 170 15.45 16.64 -15.72
C LYS A 170 15.79 15.36 -14.96
N ASN A 171 15.61 14.17 -15.55
CA ASN A 171 15.77 12.85 -14.92
C ASN A 171 15.03 12.72 -13.57
N ASN A 172 13.88 13.38 -13.44
CA ASN A 172 13.12 13.43 -12.20
C ASN A 172 11.79 12.66 -12.27
N LEU A 173 11.49 12.03 -13.42
CA LEU A 173 10.30 11.21 -13.60
C LEU A 173 10.64 9.74 -13.38
N TYR A 174 9.71 9.01 -12.80
CA TYR A 174 9.80 7.57 -12.62
C TYR A 174 8.41 6.92 -12.67
N PHE A 175 8.40 5.64 -12.96
CA PHE A 175 7.24 4.78 -12.78
C PHE A 175 7.43 3.95 -11.51
N VAL A 176 6.37 3.79 -10.74
CA VAL A 176 6.33 2.90 -9.59
C VAL A 176 5.12 1.99 -9.69
N GLY A 177 5.29 0.74 -9.28
CA GLY A 177 4.18 -0.18 -9.19
C GLY A 177 4.43 -1.24 -8.13
N TYR A 178 3.34 -1.74 -7.53
CA TYR A 178 3.42 -2.87 -6.63
C TYR A 178 2.15 -3.70 -6.66
N GLU A 179 2.30 -4.95 -6.26
CA GLU A 179 1.22 -5.84 -5.90
C GLU A 179 1.47 -6.37 -4.49
N GLU A 180 0.44 -6.38 -3.65
CA GLU A 180 0.50 -6.89 -2.29
C GLU A 180 -0.64 -7.87 -2.05
N ALA A 181 -0.28 -9.11 -1.71
CA ALA A 181 -1.20 -10.17 -1.36
C ALA A 181 -1.27 -10.34 0.17
N PHE A 182 -2.48 -10.62 0.67
CA PHE A 182 -2.78 -10.73 2.10
C PHE A 182 -3.38 -12.10 2.41
N PHE A 183 -2.78 -12.79 3.37
CA PHE A 183 -3.14 -14.15 3.76
C PHE A 183 -3.54 -14.22 5.23
N ASN A 184 -4.75 -14.70 5.51
CA ASN A 184 -5.24 -14.89 6.87
C ASN A 184 -4.67 -16.20 7.42
N THR A 185 -3.73 -16.13 8.36
CA THR A 185 -2.96 -17.30 8.82
C THR A 185 -3.53 -17.98 10.06
N PHE A 186 -4.20 -17.23 10.93
CA PHE A 186 -4.73 -17.75 12.22
C PHE A 186 -6.08 -17.13 12.54
N SER A 187 -7.02 -17.16 11.62
CA SER A 187 -8.38 -16.76 11.91
C SER A 187 -9.30 -17.94 11.65
N LYS A 188 -10.44 -17.96 12.33
CA LYS A 188 -11.59 -18.79 11.91
C LYS A 188 -12.16 -18.32 10.57
N ALA A 189 -11.44 -17.43 9.86
CA ALA A 189 -11.81 -16.96 8.55
C ALA A 189 -11.80 -18.15 7.58
N SER A 190 -12.91 -18.31 6.88
CA SER A 190 -13.12 -19.38 5.91
C SER A 190 -12.24 -19.25 4.65
N VAL A 191 -11.49 -18.16 4.49
CA VAL A 191 -10.72 -17.84 3.29
C VAL A 191 -9.29 -17.46 3.64
N PHE A 192 -8.35 -18.27 3.14
CA PHE A 192 -6.91 -18.05 3.33
C PHE A 192 -6.43 -16.80 2.60
N TYR A 193 -6.71 -16.65 1.29
CA TYR A 193 -6.40 -15.44 0.51
C TYR A 193 -7.51 -14.41 0.70
N GLY A 194 -7.23 -13.37 1.48
CA GLY A 194 -8.26 -12.45 1.96
C GLY A 194 -8.33 -11.13 1.24
N GLU A 195 -7.20 -10.62 0.70
CA GLU A 195 -7.13 -9.27 0.16
C GLU A 195 -5.95 -9.13 -0.81
N ASN A 196 -6.08 -8.24 -1.79
CA ASN A 196 -5.02 -7.88 -2.72
C ASN A 196 -5.04 -6.38 -3.03
N TRP A 197 -3.86 -5.79 -3.12
CA TRP A 197 -3.66 -4.41 -3.53
C TRP A 197 -2.74 -4.36 -4.73
N ALA A 198 -3.18 -3.72 -5.82
CA ALA A 198 -2.37 -3.48 -7.00
C ALA A 198 -2.31 -1.97 -7.29
N TYR A 199 -1.12 -1.43 -7.40
CA TYR A 199 -0.86 -0.01 -7.60
C TYR A 199 0.09 0.22 -8.76
N ALA A 200 -0.19 1.24 -9.57
CA ALA A 200 0.69 1.70 -10.64
C ALA A 200 0.61 3.22 -10.74
N ALA A 201 1.74 3.91 -10.73
CA ALA A 201 1.75 5.36 -10.74
C ALA A 201 2.93 5.96 -11.51
N LEU A 202 2.75 7.19 -11.93
CA LEU A 202 3.84 8.08 -12.32
C LEU A 202 4.26 8.92 -11.14
N GLY A 203 5.56 9.01 -10.93
CA GLY A 203 6.16 9.81 -9.89
C GLY A 203 7.06 10.91 -10.44
N ILE A 204 7.14 12.00 -9.69
CA ILE A 204 8.05 13.10 -9.93
C ILE A 204 8.86 13.42 -8.67
N SER A 205 10.18 13.45 -8.78
CA SER A 205 11.06 13.96 -7.73
C SER A 205 11.12 15.48 -7.83
N ILE A 206 10.49 16.18 -6.87
CA ILE A 206 10.48 17.65 -6.80
C ILE A 206 11.87 18.15 -6.41
N ASN A 207 12.49 17.50 -5.45
CA ASN A 207 13.87 17.72 -5.00
C ASN A 207 14.40 16.43 -4.34
N ALA A 208 15.60 16.47 -3.76
CA ALA A 208 16.23 15.32 -3.11
C ALA A 208 15.43 14.75 -1.91
N LYS A 209 14.54 15.55 -1.33
CA LYS A 209 13.79 15.19 -0.12
C LYS A 209 12.29 14.94 -0.35
N ASN A 210 11.74 15.41 -1.48
CA ASN A 210 10.30 15.37 -1.74
C ASN A 210 9.99 14.80 -3.10
N LYS A 211 9.02 13.88 -3.12
CA LYS A 211 8.46 13.25 -4.32
C LYS A 211 6.95 13.30 -4.26
N MET A 212 6.32 13.31 -5.42
CA MET A 212 4.88 13.09 -5.56
C MET A 212 4.63 11.95 -6.53
N GLU A 213 3.61 11.16 -6.25
CA GLU A 213 3.14 10.06 -7.10
C GLU A 213 1.64 10.19 -7.30
N ALA A 214 1.16 9.85 -8.49
CA ALA A 214 -0.27 9.72 -8.75
C ALA A 214 -0.54 8.58 -9.72
N GLY A 215 -1.56 7.77 -9.42
CA GLY A 215 -1.95 6.65 -10.26
C GLY A 215 -3.08 5.81 -9.69
N PRO A 216 -3.58 4.85 -10.46
CA PRO A 216 -4.62 3.94 -10.03
C PRO A 216 -4.13 2.98 -8.93
N LEU A 217 -4.97 2.83 -7.91
CA LEU A 217 -4.90 1.80 -6.88
C LEU A 217 -6.15 0.94 -6.98
N PHE A 218 -5.96 -0.35 -7.15
CA PHE A 218 -7.01 -1.34 -7.09
C PHE A 218 -6.88 -2.18 -5.82
N ILE A 219 -7.96 -2.24 -5.04
CA ILE A 219 -8.04 -3.05 -3.83
C ILE A 219 -9.18 -4.05 -4.02
N THR A 220 -8.92 -5.30 -3.69
CA THR A 220 -9.97 -6.32 -3.63
C THR A 220 -9.85 -7.09 -2.34
N TRP A 221 -10.96 -7.33 -1.66
CA TRP A 221 -11.00 -8.16 -0.48
C TRP A 221 -12.18 -9.13 -0.51
N ASN A 222 -12.00 -10.29 0.09
CA ASN A 222 -13.06 -11.28 0.23
C ASN A 222 -13.97 -10.91 1.41
N ILE A 223 -15.27 -10.78 1.13
CA ILE A 223 -16.31 -10.45 2.12
C ILE A 223 -17.10 -11.67 2.62
N GLY A 224 -16.62 -12.85 2.25
CA GLY A 224 -17.20 -14.14 2.64
C GLY A 224 -17.62 -14.99 1.46
N GLY A 225 -17.26 -16.27 1.50
CA GLY A 225 -17.52 -17.21 0.42
C GLY A 225 -16.89 -16.80 -0.91
N SER A 226 -17.71 -16.75 -1.97
CA SER A 226 -17.29 -16.30 -3.31
C SER A 226 -17.46 -14.80 -3.54
N ASN A 227 -17.85 -14.03 -2.52
CA ASN A 227 -18.16 -12.61 -2.68
C ASN A 227 -16.92 -11.75 -2.48
N TRP A 228 -16.75 -10.77 -3.37
CA TRP A 228 -15.61 -9.87 -3.36
C TRP A 228 -16.05 -8.41 -3.38
N PHE A 229 -15.32 -7.57 -2.66
CA PHE A 229 -15.46 -6.12 -2.66
C PHE A 229 -14.29 -5.52 -3.43
N HIS A 230 -14.60 -4.77 -4.50
CA HIS A 230 -13.63 -4.15 -5.39
C HIS A 230 -13.64 -2.64 -5.21
N GLN A 231 -12.47 -2.07 -5.01
CA GLN A 231 -12.29 -0.64 -4.82
C GLN A 231 -11.28 -0.12 -5.83
N TYR A 232 -11.65 0.95 -6.51
CA TYR A 232 -10.86 1.62 -7.54
C TYR A 232 -10.58 3.04 -7.07
N TYR A 233 -9.34 3.33 -6.74
CA TYR A 233 -8.96 4.66 -6.27
C TYR A 233 -7.98 5.32 -7.22
N LEU A 234 -8.08 6.65 -7.32
CA LEU A 234 -6.96 7.47 -7.72
C LEU A 234 -6.14 7.75 -6.45
N GLN A 235 -4.99 7.12 -6.33
CA GLN A 235 -4.05 7.40 -5.25
C GLN A 235 -3.18 8.58 -5.63
N ALA A 236 -3.06 9.54 -4.69
CA ALA A 236 -2.11 10.64 -4.75
C ALA A 236 -1.23 10.62 -3.49
N SER A 237 0.08 10.54 -3.67
CA SER A 237 1.04 10.35 -2.59
C SER A 237 2.01 11.53 -2.51
N TRP A 238 2.20 12.06 -1.32
CA TRP A 238 3.33 12.92 -1.00
C TRP A 238 4.34 12.14 -0.17
N ILE A 239 5.56 12.03 -0.69
CA ILE A 239 6.65 11.30 -0.07
C ILE A 239 7.71 12.31 0.32
N SER A 240 8.07 12.36 1.61
CA SER A 240 9.09 13.24 2.14
C SER A 240 10.15 12.47 2.92
N GLN A 241 11.39 12.96 2.85
CA GLN A 241 12.52 12.32 3.52
C GLN A 241 13.42 13.35 4.19
N LEU A 242 13.73 13.11 5.47
CA LEU A 242 14.69 13.90 6.24
C LEU A 242 15.92 13.07 6.58
N ASP A 243 17.06 13.72 6.76
CA ASP A 243 18.29 13.10 7.19
C ASP A 243 18.84 13.84 8.41
N PHE A 244 18.76 13.22 9.59
CA PHE A 244 19.31 13.73 10.83
C PHE A 244 20.69 13.12 11.17
N SER A 245 21.20 12.20 10.33
CA SER A 245 22.48 11.53 10.54
C SER A 245 23.69 12.40 10.31
N SER A 246 23.52 13.53 9.60
CA SER A 246 24.56 14.53 9.39
C SER A 246 24.26 15.76 10.25
N PRO A 247 24.93 15.99 11.38
CA PRO A 247 24.91 17.31 11.97
C PRO A 247 25.59 18.25 10.99
N ASN A 248 24.85 19.22 10.45
CA ASN A 248 25.44 20.36 9.75
C ASN A 248 26.35 21.10 10.72
N ARG A 249 27.60 20.67 10.85
CA ARG A 249 28.68 21.52 11.36
C ARG A 249 29.01 22.52 10.27
N LYS A 250 28.23 23.57 10.18
CA LYS A 250 28.71 24.84 9.68
C LYS A 250 29.31 25.56 10.88
N ASN A 251 30.64 25.44 11.02
CA ASN A 251 31.41 26.45 11.69
C ASN A 251 31.59 27.62 10.74
#